data_43605b2453704107d686221d8074bf81
#
_entry.id   43605b2453704107d686221d8074bf81
#
_cell.length_a   1.000
_cell.length_b   1.000
_cell.length_c   1.000
_cell.angle_alpha   90.00
_cell.angle_beta   90.00
_cell.angle_gamma   90.00
#
_symmetry.space_group_name_H-M   'P 1'
#
loop_
_entity.id
_entity.type
_entity.pdbx_description
1 polymer ?
#
loop_
_entity_poly.entity_id
_entity_poly.type
_entity_poly.pdbx_seq_one_letter_code
_entity_poly.pdbx_strand_id
1 'polypeptide(L)'
;MPERKKISDTCLLNRLVDGEMKAYEEIFVRYYPTLCAYARMYVKREETAENIVQDLMLWLWENRTVLCISTSLPKYLFGAVR
;
A
#
# COMPACT_ATOMS: atom_id res chain seq x y z
N MET A 1 11.85 -15.47 21.56
CA MET A 1 12.02 -14.24 20.82
C MET A 1 10.81 -13.34 20.98
N PRO A 2 11.01 -12.16 21.48
CA PRO A 2 9.87 -11.28 21.64
C PRO A 2 9.31 -10.89 20.30
N GLU A 3 8.05 -11.10 20.15
CA GLU A 3 7.38 -10.73 18.93
C GLU A 3 7.15 -9.24 18.89
N ARG A 4 7.56 -8.66 17.79
CA ARG A 4 7.26 -7.29 17.53
C ARG A 4 5.81 -7.15 17.21
N LYS A 5 5.11 -6.39 18.01
CA LYS A 5 3.71 -6.16 17.73
C LYS A 5 3.57 -5.41 16.41
N LYS A 6 2.87 -6.01 15.49
CA LYS A 6 2.61 -5.38 14.21
C LYS A 6 1.61 -4.25 14.40
N ILE A 7 1.93 -3.10 13.85
CA ILE A 7 0.98 -1.99 13.82
C ILE A 7 -0.16 -2.37 12.88
N SER A 8 -1.40 -2.20 13.32
CA SER A 8 -2.54 -2.57 12.50
C SER A 8 -2.67 -1.65 11.28
N ASP A 9 -3.26 -2.18 10.21
CA ASP A 9 -3.48 -1.40 9.01
C ASP A 9 -4.38 -0.19 9.28
N THR A 10 -5.36 -0.34 10.14
CA THR A 10 -6.25 0.77 10.50
C THR A 10 -5.46 1.90 11.16
N CYS A 11 -4.56 1.54 12.06
CA CYS A 11 -3.70 2.53 12.71
C CYS A 11 -2.80 3.23 11.69
N LEU A 12 -2.22 2.47 10.78
CA LEU A 12 -1.37 3.04 9.73
C LEU A 12 -2.15 3.98 8.82
N LEU A 13 -3.39 3.62 8.48
CA LEU A 13 -4.22 4.48 7.66
C LEU A 13 -4.53 5.79 8.35
N ASN A 14 -4.88 5.74 9.64
CA ASN A 14 -5.17 6.95 10.40
C ASN A 14 -3.95 7.86 10.44
N ARG A 15 -2.78 7.29 10.65
CA ARG A 15 -1.53 8.06 10.70
C ARG A 15 -1.16 8.59 9.32
N LEU A 16 -1.46 7.83 8.26
CA LEU A 16 -1.24 8.28 6.90
C LEU A 16 -2.09 9.51 6.59
N VAL A 17 -3.36 9.49 6.98
CA VAL A 17 -4.25 10.63 6.78
C VAL A 17 -3.70 11.88 7.48
N ASP A 18 -3.07 11.69 8.63
CA ASP A 18 -2.43 12.78 9.37
C ASP A 18 -1.13 13.26 8.73
N GLY A 19 -0.68 12.60 7.67
CA GLY A 19 0.53 13.00 6.95
C GLY A 19 1.81 12.47 7.54
N GLU A 20 1.74 11.40 8.35
CA GLU A 20 2.95 10.82 8.92
C GLU A 20 3.69 9.99 7.89
N MET A 21 4.85 10.48 7.48
CA MET A 21 5.66 9.80 6.47
C MET A 21 6.06 8.40 6.90
N LYS A 22 6.30 8.20 8.19
CA LYS A 22 6.69 6.87 8.68
C LYS A 22 5.58 5.84 8.51
N ALA A 23 4.32 6.26 8.62
CA ALA A 23 3.19 5.36 8.37
C ALA A 23 3.14 4.98 6.90
N TYR A 24 3.38 5.94 6.02
CA TYR A 24 3.44 5.68 4.59
C TYR A 24 4.56 4.70 4.25
N GLU A 25 5.75 4.92 4.83
CA GLU A 25 6.89 4.03 4.62
C GLU A 25 6.59 2.62 5.09
N GLU A 26 5.92 2.48 6.22
CA GLU A 26 5.57 1.16 6.74
C GLU A 26 4.59 0.45 5.81
N ILE A 27 3.60 1.16 5.29
CA ILE A 27 2.65 0.60 4.33
C ILE A 27 3.40 0.17 3.06
N PHE A 28 4.30 1.01 2.59
CA PHE A 28 5.10 0.74 1.41
C PHE A 28 5.89 -0.56 1.58
N VAL A 29 6.67 -0.63 2.66
CA VAL A 29 7.51 -1.81 2.92
C VAL A 29 6.66 -3.07 3.08
N ARG A 30 5.53 -2.94 3.74
CA ARG A 30 4.66 -4.07 4.03
C ARG A 30 4.00 -4.65 2.79
N TYR A 31 3.63 -3.80 1.84
CA TYR A 31 2.82 -4.24 0.70
C TYR A 31 3.49 -4.19 -0.65
N TYR A 32 4.54 -3.38 -0.82
CA TYR A 32 5.13 -3.18 -2.14
C TYR A 32 5.57 -4.49 -2.82
N PRO A 33 6.35 -5.37 -2.17
CA PRO A 33 6.80 -6.58 -2.84
C PRO A 33 5.65 -7.49 -3.25
N THR A 34 4.65 -7.61 -2.37
CA THR A 34 3.50 -8.47 -2.63
C THR A 34 2.63 -7.90 -3.76
N LEU A 35 2.47 -6.57 -3.77
CA LEU A 35 1.71 -5.92 -4.83
C LEU A 35 2.40 -6.06 -6.19
N CYS A 36 3.72 -5.96 -6.21
CA CYS A 36 4.47 -6.17 -7.44
C CYS A 36 4.31 -7.60 -7.96
N ALA A 37 4.38 -8.57 -7.05
CA ALA A 37 4.17 -9.97 -7.43
C ALA A 37 2.77 -10.18 -7.98
N TYR A 38 1.78 -9.53 -7.37
CA TYR A 38 0.40 -9.62 -7.82
C TYR A 38 0.22 -8.97 -9.19
N ALA A 39 0.82 -7.79 -9.40
CA ALA A 39 0.73 -7.10 -10.67
C ALA A 39 1.35 -7.92 -11.79
N ARG A 40 2.41 -8.71 -11.49
CA ARG A 40 3.04 -9.59 -12.46
C ARG A 40 2.10 -10.66 -12.98
N MET A 41 1.03 -10.94 -12.28
CA MET A 41 0.03 -11.88 -12.77
C MET A 41 -0.76 -11.33 -13.95
N TYR A 42 -0.79 -10.02 -14.10
CA TYR A 42 -1.56 -9.34 -15.15
C TYR A 42 -0.68 -8.75 -16.24
N VAL A 43 0.58 -8.42 -15.91
CA VAL A 43 1.52 -7.89 -16.89
C VAL A 43 2.77 -8.76 -16.88
N LYS A 44 3.37 -8.94 -18.06
CA LYS A 44 4.49 -9.88 -18.18
C LYS A 44 5.83 -9.29 -17.79
N ARG A 45 5.95 -7.97 -17.84
CA ARG A 45 7.22 -7.30 -17.59
C ARG A 45 7.28 -6.82 -16.17
N GLU A 46 8.39 -7.15 -15.51
CA GLU A 46 8.61 -6.74 -14.13
C GLU A 46 8.61 -5.22 -13.99
N GLU A 47 9.27 -4.54 -14.92
CA GLU A 47 9.33 -3.09 -14.93
C GLU A 47 7.93 -2.46 -14.99
N THR A 48 7.04 -3.02 -15.81
CA THR A 48 5.68 -2.52 -15.91
C THR A 48 4.92 -2.73 -14.60
N ALA A 49 5.10 -3.91 -13.98
CA ALA A 49 4.46 -4.21 -12.70
C ALA A 49 4.92 -3.22 -11.62
N GLU A 50 6.21 -2.96 -11.56
CA GLU A 50 6.75 -2.01 -10.59
C GLU A 50 6.20 -0.61 -10.80
N ASN A 51 6.09 -0.17 -12.06
CA ASN A 51 5.55 1.14 -12.36
C ASN A 51 4.10 1.27 -11.92
N ILE A 52 3.30 0.23 -12.14
CA ILE A 52 1.89 0.22 -11.70
C ILE A 52 1.81 0.40 -10.19
N VAL A 53 2.63 -0.33 -9.45
CA VAL A 53 2.59 -0.27 -7.99
C VAL A 53 3.14 1.05 -7.47
N GLN A 54 4.20 1.56 -8.09
CA GLN A 54 4.74 2.86 -7.71
C GLN A 54 3.71 3.97 -7.92
N ASP A 55 3.00 3.94 -9.04
CA ASP A 55 1.95 4.91 -9.30
C ASP A 55 0.83 4.81 -8.26
N LEU A 56 0.45 3.59 -7.89
CA LEU A 56 -0.56 3.38 -6.86
C LEU A 56 -0.10 3.95 -5.52
N MET A 57 1.16 3.71 -5.14
CA MET A 57 1.67 4.20 -3.87
C MET A 57 1.74 5.72 -3.84
N LEU A 58 2.13 6.34 -4.96
CA LEU A 58 2.14 7.79 -5.07
C LEU A 58 0.73 8.35 -4.96
N TRP A 59 -0.21 7.72 -5.66
CA TRP A 59 -1.62 8.13 -5.58
C TRP A 59 -2.13 8.05 -4.14
N LEU A 60 -1.77 6.99 -3.45
CA LEU A 60 -2.19 6.80 -2.06
C LEU A 60 -1.72 7.97 -1.18
N TRP A 61 -0.47 8.37 -1.34
CA TRP A 61 0.08 9.49 -0.58
C TRP A 61 -0.60 10.80 -0.95
N GLU A 62 -0.75 11.06 -2.24
CA GLU A 62 -1.33 12.30 -2.72
C GLU A 62 -2.79 12.47 -2.33
N ASN A 63 -3.51 11.38 -2.21
CA ASN A 63 -4.93 11.40 -1.89
C ASN A 63 -5.24 11.00 -0.46
N ARG A 64 -4.25 10.98 0.41
CA ARG A 64 -4.40 10.49 1.77
C ARG A 64 -5.45 11.23 2.59
N THR A 65 -5.63 12.52 2.33
CA THR A 65 -6.56 13.35 3.10
C THR A 65 -8.02 13.14 2.70
N VAL A 66 -8.25 12.64 1.50
CA VAL A 66 -9.62 12.40 1.01
C VAL A 66 -9.91 10.90 0.92
N LEU A 67 -8.97 10.09 1.33
CA LEU A 67 -9.08 8.65 1.21
C LEU A 67 -10.10 8.11 2.20
N CYS A 68 -11.06 7.36 1.68
CA CYS A 68 -12.09 6.72 2.50
C CYS A 68 -12.12 5.25 2.11
N ILE A 69 -11.49 4.42 2.92
CA ILE A 69 -11.41 2.99 2.65
C ILE A 69 -12.45 2.27 3.48
N SER A 70 -13.46 1.71 2.82
CA SER A 70 -14.54 1.00 3.49
C SER A 70 -14.25 -0.49 3.64
N THR A 71 -13.16 -0.97 3.04
CA THR A 71 -12.73 -2.36 3.17
C THR A 71 -11.37 -2.40 3.82
N SER A 72 -10.77 -3.57 3.91
CA SER A 72 -9.42 -3.66 4.46
C SER A 72 -8.41 -3.04 3.50
N LEU A 73 -7.30 -2.57 4.05
CA LEU A 73 -6.23 -1.99 3.24
C LEU A 73 -5.72 -2.94 2.16
N PRO A 74 -5.44 -4.24 2.47
CA PRO A 74 -5.00 -5.15 1.40
C PRO A 74 -6.02 -5.29 0.29
N LYS A 75 -7.31 -5.41 0.62
CA LYS A 75 -8.34 -5.52 -0.41
C LYS A 75 -8.36 -4.30 -1.30
N TYR A 76 -8.22 -3.13 -0.71
CA TYR A 76 -8.20 -1.88 -1.47
C TYR A 76 -7.00 -1.84 -2.41
N LEU A 77 -5.80 -2.13 -1.89
CA LEU A 77 -4.58 -2.05 -2.67
C LEU A 77 -4.56 -3.08 -3.80
N PHE A 78 -4.92 -4.33 -3.50
CA PHE A 78 -4.93 -5.37 -4.53
C PHE A 78 -6.01 -5.11 -5.56
N GLY A 79 -7.15 -4.56 -5.15
CA GLY A 79 -8.19 -4.17 -6.08
C GLY A 79 -7.76 -3.06 -7.01
N ALA A 80 -6.96 -2.12 -6.52
CA ALA A 80 -6.50 -0.98 -7.32
C ALA A 80 -5.46 -1.38 -8.38
N VAL A 81 -4.75 -2.48 -8.16
CA VAL A 81 -3.75 -2.97 -9.11
C VAL A 81 -4.38 -3.58 -10.35
N ARG A 82 -5.56 -4.11 -10.22
CA ARG A 82 -6.24 -4.79 -11.32
C ARG A 82 -6.55 -3.91 -12.50
#